data_6bcecf7ccee67b1bcccaa326e7cac8d5
#
_entry.id   6bcecf7ccee67b1bcccaa326e7cac8d5
#
_cell.length_a   1.000
_cell.length_b   1.000
_cell.length_c   1.000
_cell.angle_alpha   90.00
_cell.angle_beta   90.00
_cell.angle_gamma   90.00
#
_symmetry.space_group_name_H-M   'P 1'
#
loop_
_entity.id
_entity.type
_entity.pdbx_description
1 polymer ?
#
loop_
_entity_poly.entity_id
_entity_poly.type
_entity_poly.pdbx_seq_one_letter_code
_entity_poly.pdbx_strand_id
1 'polypeptide(L)'
;LSQASHIIDQYQNLIDTNLLWVRSDKPVRLSDIGRLYTITKRFESQPVGSIAKSFWSNVTARPFLALAFLLATVAMALCYRVFIRRITAISSSVNGSNAMRLWPTLQAVCFTVCAALPVWLALSAIAWFLGRYAEPESTEASISNGLWVAGLVFLPLEILRQLIRPHGVATAHFGWPELVIKPLGQAVRRIGWVGLTLVFLATFLLLERYIHREISALARIVFAILMLFIAGTLWRLLDTKSGVVAGLRATQPDSLIAKLEWIWRPFIIAIPVVLAGLSLSGYAYAAGQLTVSLYQTIWLVVATAVLQGIAERWLLVSKRRIALRQLKEQVAIKEQAEASGAAADLLDVNQMKLSAIDEQTHRLINASVLIVLFSGLLWIWSPVLPALSFLESIVLWQELTPDGTISSTVSLSNVLVALPTLLITFVLVRNTPGLLEALILQRLPLDNAARYALNTLISYVFAF
;
A
#
# COMPACT_ATOMS: atom_id res chain seq x y z
N LEU A 1 17.96 -38.29 1.03
CA LEU A 1 17.04 -37.15 0.74
C LEU A 1 16.96 -36.18 1.93
N SER A 2 16.83 -36.68 3.20
CA SER A 2 16.74 -35.81 4.39
C SER A 2 18.00 -34.97 4.66
N GLN A 3 19.20 -35.49 4.42
CA GLN A 3 20.46 -34.76 4.57
C GLN A 3 20.62 -33.70 3.50
N ALA A 4 20.21 -33.98 2.25
CA ALA A 4 20.28 -33.03 1.17
C ALA A 4 19.28 -31.86 1.40
N SER A 5 18.06 -32.13 1.88
CA SER A 5 17.11 -31.06 2.23
C SER A 5 17.64 -30.19 3.37
N HIS A 6 18.21 -30.79 4.42
CA HIS A 6 18.80 -30.03 5.53
C HIS A 6 19.97 -29.11 5.09
N ILE A 7 20.82 -29.60 4.19
CA ILE A 7 21.90 -28.79 3.63
C ILE A 7 21.33 -27.63 2.78
N ILE A 8 20.32 -27.89 1.95
CA ILE A 8 19.64 -26.85 1.17
C ILE A 8 19.01 -25.79 2.08
N ASP A 9 18.32 -26.22 3.13
CA ASP A 9 17.72 -25.30 4.10
C ASP A 9 18.77 -24.45 4.83
N GLN A 10 19.92 -25.04 5.20
CA GLN A 10 21.03 -24.28 5.80
C GLN A 10 21.62 -23.26 4.83
N TYR A 11 21.81 -23.63 3.54
CA TYR A 11 22.29 -22.67 2.53
C TYR A 11 21.26 -21.57 2.25
N GLN A 12 19.99 -21.89 2.18
CA GLN A 12 18.94 -20.89 2.03
C GLN A 12 18.92 -19.91 3.21
N ASN A 13 18.97 -20.41 4.44
CA ASN A 13 19.06 -19.54 5.63
C ASN A 13 20.32 -18.65 5.62
N LEU A 14 21.47 -19.18 5.24
CA LEU A 14 22.71 -18.39 5.10
C LEU A 14 22.59 -17.32 4.02
N ILE A 15 21.96 -17.62 2.91
CA ILE A 15 21.71 -16.65 1.82
C ILE A 15 20.75 -15.58 2.31
N ASP A 16 19.62 -15.95 2.90
CA ASP A 16 18.58 -15.02 3.34
C ASP A 16 19.06 -14.07 4.45
N THR A 17 19.93 -14.56 5.36
CA THR A 17 20.49 -13.75 6.44
C THR A 17 21.57 -12.77 5.96
N ASN A 18 22.40 -13.17 4.99
CA ASN A 18 23.57 -12.39 4.61
C ASN A 18 23.42 -11.60 3.30
N LEU A 19 22.51 -12.03 2.39
CA LEU A 19 22.44 -11.48 1.03
C LEU A 19 22.19 -9.97 0.99
N LEU A 20 21.39 -9.45 1.91
CA LEU A 20 21.10 -8.01 2.00
C LEU A 20 22.33 -7.18 2.38
N TRP A 21 23.27 -7.75 3.13
CA TRP A 21 24.44 -7.05 3.66
C TRP A 21 25.71 -7.33 2.85
N VAL A 22 25.63 -8.25 1.88
CA VAL A 22 26.74 -8.47 0.95
C VAL A 22 26.78 -7.34 -0.06
N ARG A 23 27.93 -6.71 -0.16
CA ARG A 23 28.17 -5.67 -1.16
C ARG A 23 28.11 -6.26 -2.57
N SER A 24 27.10 -5.88 -3.33
CA SER A 24 26.88 -6.38 -4.71
C SER A 24 27.89 -5.83 -5.70
N ASP A 25 28.45 -4.63 -5.42
CA ASP A 25 29.32 -3.89 -6.33
C ASP A 25 30.31 -2.99 -5.56
N LYS A 26 31.36 -2.52 -6.26
CA LYS A 26 32.27 -1.51 -5.71
C LYS A 26 31.55 -0.16 -5.58
N PRO A 27 31.87 0.69 -4.58
CA PRO A 27 31.28 2.02 -4.48
C PRO A 27 31.46 2.82 -5.77
N VAL A 28 30.46 3.63 -6.12
CA VAL A 28 30.54 4.51 -7.30
C VAL A 28 31.59 5.59 -7.04
N ARG A 29 32.52 5.75 -7.99
CA ARG A 29 33.57 6.77 -7.94
C ARG A 29 33.27 7.87 -8.96
N LEU A 30 33.80 9.07 -8.71
CA LEU A 30 33.69 10.19 -9.65
C LEU A 30 34.32 9.87 -11.04
N SER A 31 35.34 9.00 -11.09
CA SER A 31 35.92 8.49 -12.35
C SER A 31 34.93 7.70 -13.21
N ASP A 32 33.90 7.09 -12.59
CA ASP A 32 32.90 6.31 -13.32
C ASP A 32 31.93 7.23 -14.07
N ILE A 33 31.76 8.47 -13.62
CA ILE A 33 30.97 9.50 -14.32
C ILE A 33 31.63 9.86 -15.67
N GLY A 34 32.95 9.93 -15.73
CA GLY A 34 33.67 10.19 -16.98
C GLY A 34 33.50 9.09 -18.05
N ARG A 35 33.18 7.86 -17.62
CA ARG A 35 32.90 6.72 -18.52
C ARG A 35 31.46 6.73 -19.07
N LEU A 36 30.57 7.58 -18.58
CA LEU A 36 29.19 7.70 -19.08
C LEU A 36 29.16 8.02 -20.58
N TYR A 37 30.11 8.81 -21.07
CA TYR A 37 30.25 9.13 -22.50
C TYR A 37 30.52 7.88 -23.35
N THR A 38 31.36 6.98 -22.88
CA THR A 38 31.64 5.70 -23.60
C THR A 38 30.43 4.76 -23.61
N ILE A 39 29.65 4.79 -22.57
CA ILE A 39 28.40 4.00 -22.43
C ILE A 39 27.32 4.52 -23.38
N THR A 40 27.09 5.85 -23.46
CA THR A 40 26.12 6.45 -24.39
C THR A 40 26.47 6.15 -25.84
N LYS A 41 27.75 6.24 -26.22
CA LYS A 41 28.22 5.91 -27.56
C LYS A 41 27.98 4.45 -27.96
N ARG A 42 27.96 3.55 -26.97
CA ARG A 42 27.70 2.12 -27.18
C ARG A 42 26.22 1.84 -27.42
N PHE A 43 25.32 2.57 -26.75
CA PHE A 43 23.87 2.53 -27.03
C PHE A 43 23.53 3.09 -28.43
N GLU A 44 24.27 4.08 -28.92
CA GLU A 44 24.16 4.58 -30.30
C GLU A 44 24.51 3.51 -31.35
N SER A 45 25.40 2.58 -31.01
CA SER A 45 25.81 1.50 -31.92
C SER A 45 24.86 0.31 -31.96
N GLN A 46 23.92 0.22 -31.04
CA GLN A 46 22.88 -0.81 -31.08
C GLN A 46 21.80 -0.42 -32.10
N PRO A 47 21.52 -1.25 -33.10
CA PRO A 47 20.56 -0.90 -34.13
C PRO A 47 19.14 -0.94 -33.52
N VAL A 48 18.55 0.22 -33.26
CA VAL A 48 17.14 0.35 -32.88
C VAL A 48 16.23 -0.42 -33.84
N GLY A 49 16.70 -0.58 -35.10
CA GLY A 49 16.03 -1.40 -36.10
C GLY A 49 15.93 -2.89 -35.77
N SER A 50 16.89 -3.48 -35.02
CA SER A 50 16.81 -4.89 -34.61
C SER A 50 15.71 -5.08 -33.57
N ILE A 51 15.60 -4.20 -32.59
CA ILE A 51 14.55 -4.22 -31.55
C ILE A 51 13.17 -4.07 -32.21
N ALA A 52 13.02 -3.10 -33.12
CA ALA A 52 11.79 -2.91 -33.86
C ALA A 52 11.43 -4.14 -34.73
N LYS A 53 12.43 -4.76 -35.39
CA LYS A 53 12.26 -5.97 -36.18
C LYS A 53 11.82 -7.15 -35.32
N SER A 54 12.45 -7.37 -34.16
CA SER A 54 12.09 -8.41 -33.20
C SER A 54 10.66 -8.21 -32.68
N PHE A 55 10.30 -6.99 -32.29
CA PHE A 55 8.93 -6.65 -31.88
C PHE A 55 7.92 -6.99 -33.00
N TRP A 56 8.18 -6.52 -34.23
CA TRP A 56 7.27 -6.73 -35.37
C TRP A 56 7.13 -8.19 -35.74
N SER A 57 8.23 -8.96 -35.75
CA SER A 57 8.20 -10.40 -36.00
C SER A 57 7.33 -11.15 -34.97
N ASN A 58 7.41 -10.76 -33.68
CA ASN A 58 6.60 -11.36 -32.62
C ASN A 58 5.10 -11.00 -32.75
N VAL A 59 4.81 -9.77 -33.19
CA VAL A 59 3.43 -9.31 -33.48
C VAL A 59 2.84 -10.10 -34.65
N THR A 60 3.60 -10.27 -35.76
CA THR A 60 3.16 -11.00 -36.95
C THR A 60 3.05 -12.51 -36.71
N ALA A 61 3.86 -13.07 -35.80
CA ALA A 61 3.77 -14.48 -35.43
C ALA A 61 2.46 -14.81 -34.66
N ARG A 62 1.83 -13.81 -34.03
CA ARG A 62 0.57 -14.01 -33.24
C ARG A 62 -0.44 -12.88 -33.49
N PRO A 63 -0.96 -12.77 -34.71
CA PRO A 63 -1.79 -11.63 -35.11
C PRO A 63 -3.10 -11.55 -34.31
N PHE A 64 -3.73 -12.67 -33.95
CA PHE A 64 -4.95 -12.68 -33.15
C PHE A 64 -4.75 -12.12 -31.75
N LEU A 65 -3.62 -12.43 -31.11
CA LEU A 65 -3.31 -11.95 -29.76
C LEU A 65 -2.93 -10.47 -29.80
N ALA A 66 -2.18 -10.03 -30.81
CA ALA A 66 -1.87 -8.62 -31.03
C ALA A 66 -3.13 -7.80 -31.30
N LEU A 67 -4.03 -8.32 -32.12
CA LEU A 67 -5.33 -7.70 -32.37
C LEU A 67 -6.18 -7.63 -31.09
N ALA A 68 -6.21 -8.69 -30.26
CA ALA A 68 -6.94 -8.70 -29.01
C ALA A 68 -6.43 -7.64 -28.04
N PHE A 69 -5.10 -7.50 -27.84
CA PHE A 69 -4.52 -6.45 -27.03
C PHE A 69 -4.81 -5.05 -27.59
N LEU A 70 -4.71 -4.87 -28.90
CA LEU A 70 -5.02 -3.60 -29.55
C LEU A 70 -6.49 -3.24 -29.35
N LEU A 71 -7.42 -4.17 -29.62
CA LEU A 71 -8.85 -3.95 -29.46
C LEU A 71 -9.20 -3.67 -27.99
N ALA A 72 -8.63 -4.42 -27.04
CA ALA A 72 -8.85 -4.19 -25.61
C ALA A 72 -8.36 -2.79 -25.19
N THR A 73 -7.16 -2.40 -25.62
CA THR A 73 -6.59 -1.08 -25.31
C THR A 73 -7.42 0.05 -25.92
N VAL A 74 -7.78 -0.07 -27.19
CA VAL A 74 -8.61 0.92 -27.91
C VAL A 74 -10.01 1.00 -27.29
N ALA A 75 -10.66 -0.14 -27.03
CA ALA A 75 -11.98 -0.18 -26.40
C ALA A 75 -11.95 0.52 -25.02
N MET A 76 -10.95 0.20 -24.18
CA MET A 76 -10.80 0.85 -22.88
C MET A 76 -10.50 2.36 -23.00
N ALA A 77 -9.68 2.76 -23.98
CA ALA A 77 -9.40 4.18 -24.23
C ALA A 77 -10.64 4.95 -24.72
N LEU A 78 -11.45 4.35 -25.58
CA LEU A 78 -12.72 4.93 -26.03
C LEU A 78 -13.73 5.02 -24.88
N CYS A 79 -13.82 3.98 -24.05
CA CYS A 79 -14.69 3.94 -22.88
C CYS A 79 -14.23 4.86 -21.74
N TYR A 80 -12.97 5.32 -21.75
CA TYR A 80 -12.43 6.18 -20.68
C TYR A 80 -13.31 7.40 -20.36
N ARG A 81 -13.76 8.13 -21.39
CA ARG A 81 -14.66 9.28 -21.20
C ARG A 81 -16.01 8.89 -20.62
N VAL A 82 -16.51 7.70 -21.00
CA VAL A 82 -17.76 7.15 -20.47
C VAL A 82 -17.60 6.81 -19.00
N PHE A 83 -16.50 6.14 -18.61
CA PHE A 83 -16.21 5.82 -17.21
C PHE A 83 -16.15 7.08 -16.36
N ILE A 84 -15.45 8.11 -16.80
CA ILE A 84 -15.35 9.36 -16.06
C ILE A 84 -16.73 10.05 -15.90
N ARG A 85 -17.53 10.10 -16.96
CA ARG A 85 -18.90 10.62 -16.88
C ARG A 85 -19.77 9.84 -15.92
N ARG A 86 -19.64 8.52 -15.91
CA ARG A 86 -20.38 7.63 -14.99
C ARG A 86 -19.93 7.85 -13.54
N ILE A 87 -18.63 7.96 -13.27
CA ILE A 87 -18.11 8.26 -11.92
C ILE A 87 -18.69 9.59 -11.42
N THR A 88 -18.63 10.66 -12.21
CA THR A 88 -19.18 11.97 -11.82
C THR A 88 -20.68 11.94 -11.61
N ALA A 89 -21.45 11.28 -12.47
CA ALA A 89 -22.90 11.14 -12.33
C ALA A 89 -23.29 10.34 -11.08
N ILE A 90 -22.56 9.26 -10.77
CA ILE A 90 -22.79 8.49 -9.55
C ILE A 90 -22.43 9.32 -8.33
N SER A 91 -21.29 10.01 -8.36
CA SER A 91 -20.80 10.83 -7.25
C SER A 91 -21.73 12.01 -6.92
N SER A 92 -22.33 12.67 -7.92
CA SER A 92 -23.31 13.73 -7.69
C SER A 92 -24.63 13.24 -7.06
N SER A 93 -24.99 11.99 -7.32
CA SER A 93 -26.23 11.37 -6.78
C SER A 93 -26.08 10.76 -5.37
N VAL A 94 -24.86 10.75 -4.81
CA VAL A 94 -24.56 10.10 -3.52
C VAL A 94 -25.32 10.69 -2.33
N ASN A 95 -25.57 12.00 -2.35
CA ASN A 95 -26.33 12.68 -1.29
C ASN A 95 -27.84 12.70 -1.53
N GLY A 96 -28.31 12.26 -2.69
CA GLY A 96 -29.71 12.22 -3.11
C GLY A 96 -30.29 10.80 -3.15
N SER A 97 -30.77 10.38 -4.32
CA SER A 97 -31.47 9.11 -4.54
C SER A 97 -30.66 7.85 -4.18
N ASN A 98 -29.31 7.94 -4.27
CA ASN A 98 -28.40 6.84 -3.98
C ASN A 98 -27.82 6.84 -2.55
N ALA A 99 -28.29 7.74 -1.68
CA ALA A 99 -27.78 7.87 -0.31
C ALA A 99 -27.90 6.57 0.52
N MET A 100 -28.85 5.69 0.17
CA MET A 100 -29.17 4.45 0.88
C MET A 100 -28.65 3.18 0.22
N ARG A 101 -27.82 3.29 -0.80
CA ARG A 101 -27.31 2.13 -1.54
C ARG A 101 -25.77 2.12 -1.54
N LEU A 102 -25.18 0.95 -1.25
CA LEU A 102 -23.74 0.76 -1.35
C LEU A 102 -23.31 0.51 -2.82
N TRP A 103 -24.19 -0.12 -3.63
CA TRP A 103 -23.89 -0.53 -4.98
C TRP A 103 -23.28 0.58 -5.87
N PRO A 104 -23.79 1.83 -5.86
CA PRO A 104 -23.19 2.93 -6.60
C PRO A 104 -21.73 3.22 -6.22
N THR A 105 -21.37 3.06 -4.93
CA THR A 105 -19.98 3.22 -4.49
C THR A 105 -19.08 2.15 -5.09
N LEU A 106 -19.50 0.88 -5.09
CA LEU A 106 -18.76 -0.22 -5.70
C LEU A 106 -18.62 -0.05 -7.21
N GLN A 107 -19.69 0.40 -7.89
CA GLN A 107 -19.64 0.72 -9.31
C GLN A 107 -18.66 1.86 -9.61
N ALA A 108 -18.64 2.92 -8.80
CA ALA A 108 -17.71 4.03 -8.97
C ALA A 108 -16.25 3.59 -8.77
N VAL A 109 -15.96 2.73 -7.80
CA VAL A 109 -14.63 2.11 -7.60
C VAL A 109 -14.26 1.26 -8.81
N CYS A 110 -15.16 0.41 -9.29
CA CYS A 110 -14.93 -0.43 -10.48
C CYS A 110 -14.61 0.42 -11.73
N PHE A 111 -15.39 1.47 -11.99
CA PHE A 111 -15.12 2.39 -13.11
C PHE A 111 -13.81 3.15 -12.94
N THR A 112 -13.41 3.45 -11.69
CA THR A 112 -12.11 4.06 -11.38
C THR A 112 -10.96 3.14 -11.78
N VAL A 113 -11.05 1.84 -11.46
CA VAL A 113 -10.06 0.84 -11.89
C VAL A 113 -10.07 0.68 -13.41
N CYS A 114 -11.24 0.55 -14.04
CA CYS A 114 -11.36 0.44 -15.50
C CYS A 114 -10.76 1.65 -16.23
N ALA A 115 -10.92 2.86 -15.67
CA ALA A 115 -10.35 4.07 -16.24
C ALA A 115 -8.81 4.11 -16.17
N ALA A 116 -8.19 3.34 -15.29
CA ALA A 116 -6.73 3.26 -15.16
C ALA A 116 -6.08 2.25 -16.13
N LEU A 117 -6.85 1.31 -16.70
CA LEU A 117 -6.33 0.19 -17.48
C LEU A 117 -5.73 0.53 -18.85
N PRO A 118 -6.19 1.53 -19.64
CA PRO A 118 -5.77 1.69 -21.03
C PRO A 118 -4.26 1.78 -21.23
N VAL A 119 -3.58 2.64 -20.46
CA VAL A 119 -2.12 2.83 -20.58
C VAL A 119 -1.36 1.61 -20.06
N TRP A 120 -1.83 1.01 -18.98
CA TRP A 120 -1.24 -0.21 -18.45
C TRP A 120 -1.31 -1.37 -19.43
N LEU A 121 -2.45 -1.55 -20.11
CA LEU A 121 -2.63 -2.57 -21.17
C LEU A 121 -1.67 -2.33 -22.34
N ALA A 122 -1.52 -1.06 -22.76
CA ALA A 122 -0.59 -0.72 -23.84
C ALA A 122 0.87 -1.05 -23.44
N LEU A 123 1.31 -0.62 -22.26
CA LEU A 123 2.66 -0.90 -21.77
C LEU A 123 2.91 -2.41 -21.62
N SER A 124 1.93 -3.14 -21.06
CA SER A 124 2.02 -4.58 -20.87
C SER A 124 2.06 -5.33 -22.20
N ALA A 125 1.28 -4.91 -23.20
CA ALA A 125 1.32 -5.48 -24.54
C ALA A 125 2.68 -5.29 -25.20
N ILE A 126 3.23 -4.07 -25.17
CA ILE A 126 4.56 -3.78 -25.72
C ILE A 126 5.62 -4.62 -25.02
N ALA A 127 5.60 -4.65 -23.68
CA ALA A 127 6.52 -5.45 -22.88
C ALA A 127 6.42 -6.94 -23.24
N TRP A 128 5.20 -7.48 -23.34
CA TRP A 128 4.98 -8.89 -23.65
C TRP A 128 5.49 -9.27 -25.04
N PHE A 129 5.16 -8.47 -26.07
CA PHE A 129 5.61 -8.76 -27.45
C PHE A 129 7.12 -8.60 -27.62
N LEU A 130 7.76 -7.73 -26.82
CA LEU A 130 9.21 -7.53 -26.88
C LEU A 130 9.97 -8.65 -26.14
N GLY A 131 9.48 -9.08 -24.96
CA GLY A 131 10.21 -9.98 -24.07
C GLY A 131 9.92 -11.47 -24.24
N ARG A 132 8.80 -11.84 -24.89
CA ARG A 132 8.35 -13.24 -24.91
C ARG A 132 9.31 -14.24 -25.53
N TYR A 133 10.08 -13.81 -26.53
CA TYR A 133 11.03 -14.64 -27.25
C TYR A 133 12.44 -14.06 -27.18
N ALA A 134 12.65 -13.05 -26.38
CA ALA A 134 13.96 -12.49 -26.15
C ALA A 134 14.79 -13.45 -25.30
N GLU A 135 16.06 -13.59 -25.64
CA GLU A 135 17.00 -14.31 -24.79
C GLU A 135 17.12 -13.60 -23.43
N PRO A 136 17.26 -14.34 -22.30
CA PRO A 136 17.30 -13.74 -20.97
C PRO A 136 18.34 -12.63 -20.79
N GLU A 137 19.46 -12.73 -21.53
CA GLU A 137 20.56 -11.76 -21.48
C GLU A 137 20.60 -10.84 -22.72
N SER A 138 19.42 -10.48 -23.25
CA SER A 138 19.31 -9.56 -24.38
C SER A 138 18.81 -8.18 -23.96
N THR A 139 19.15 -7.16 -24.75
CA THR A 139 18.64 -5.79 -24.55
C THR A 139 17.12 -5.73 -24.68
N GLU A 140 16.52 -6.55 -25.55
CA GLU A 140 15.07 -6.68 -25.69
C GLU A 140 14.41 -7.16 -24.40
N ALA A 141 15.01 -8.15 -23.72
CA ALA A 141 14.55 -8.63 -22.41
C ALA A 141 14.66 -7.54 -21.34
N SER A 142 15.74 -6.77 -21.33
CA SER A 142 15.96 -5.66 -20.40
C SER A 142 14.92 -4.55 -20.60
N ILE A 143 14.61 -4.17 -21.83
CA ILE A 143 13.58 -3.19 -22.17
C ILE A 143 12.19 -3.71 -21.79
N SER A 144 11.88 -4.95 -22.13
CA SER A 144 10.61 -5.60 -21.79
C SER A 144 10.35 -5.59 -20.29
N ASN A 145 11.32 -6.05 -19.51
CA ASN A 145 11.22 -6.07 -18.04
C ASN A 145 11.12 -4.65 -17.46
N GLY A 146 11.88 -3.69 -18.01
CA GLY A 146 11.78 -2.28 -17.63
C GLY A 146 10.37 -1.72 -17.84
N LEU A 147 9.74 -1.99 -19.00
CA LEU A 147 8.37 -1.60 -19.31
C LEU A 147 7.36 -2.32 -18.43
N TRP A 148 7.57 -3.60 -18.13
CA TRP A 148 6.70 -4.36 -17.24
C TRP A 148 6.70 -3.79 -15.82
N VAL A 149 7.87 -3.54 -15.24
CA VAL A 149 8.00 -2.92 -13.91
C VAL A 149 7.42 -1.51 -13.90
N ALA A 150 7.71 -0.70 -14.92
CA ALA A 150 7.10 0.61 -15.06
C ALA A 150 5.56 0.54 -15.13
N GLY A 151 5.02 -0.44 -15.86
CA GLY A 151 3.58 -0.71 -15.92
C GLY A 151 2.98 -1.09 -14.56
N LEU A 152 3.67 -1.97 -13.80
CA LEU A 152 3.26 -2.36 -12.44
C LEU A 152 3.27 -1.17 -11.47
N VAL A 153 4.22 -0.24 -11.61
CA VAL A 153 4.26 0.99 -10.80
C VAL A 153 3.20 1.99 -11.25
N PHE A 154 2.95 2.07 -12.57
CA PHE A 154 1.99 3.00 -13.14
C PHE A 154 0.55 2.69 -12.75
N LEU A 155 0.12 1.42 -12.81
CA LEU A 155 -1.28 1.05 -12.62
C LEU A 155 -1.87 1.55 -11.29
N PRO A 156 -1.27 1.26 -10.13
CA PRO A 156 -1.83 1.72 -8.86
C PRO A 156 -1.72 3.25 -8.70
N LEU A 157 -0.68 3.90 -9.25
CA LEU A 157 -0.60 5.37 -9.29
C LEU A 157 -1.76 5.97 -10.10
N GLU A 158 -2.09 5.37 -11.22
CA GLU A 158 -3.19 5.83 -12.07
C GLU A 158 -4.55 5.58 -11.40
N ILE A 159 -4.74 4.42 -10.74
CA ILE A 159 -5.93 4.15 -9.92
C ILE A 159 -6.07 5.23 -8.84
N LEU A 160 -5.00 5.53 -8.11
CA LEU A 160 -4.99 6.57 -7.07
C LEU A 160 -5.30 7.95 -7.68
N ARG A 161 -4.73 8.28 -8.85
CA ARG A 161 -5.01 9.52 -9.57
C ARG A 161 -6.49 9.67 -9.93
N GLN A 162 -7.11 8.59 -10.41
CA GLN A 162 -8.54 8.60 -10.74
C GLN A 162 -9.41 8.66 -9.48
N LEU A 163 -9.00 7.98 -8.39
CA LEU A 163 -9.69 7.97 -7.11
C LEU A 163 -9.80 9.38 -6.49
N ILE A 164 -8.68 10.14 -6.52
CA ILE A 164 -8.57 11.49 -5.92
C ILE A 164 -8.95 12.61 -6.89
N ARG A 165 -9.54 12.29 -8.02
CA ARG A 165 -10.02 13.28 -9.00
C ARG A 165 -11.09 14.19 -8.39
N PRO A 166 -11.23 15.47 -8.84
CA PRO A 166 -12.36 16.31 -8.46
C PRO A 166 -13.69 15.57 -8.73
N HIS A 167 -14.58 15.54 -7.74
CA HIS A 167 -15.81 14.75 -7.77
C HIS A 167 -15.60 13.23 -7.97
N GLY A 168 -14.42 12.72 -7.63
CA GLY A 168 -14.09 11.31 -7.64
C GLY A 168 -14.59 10.58 -6.39
N VAL A 169 -14.25 9.28 -6.30
CA VAL A 169 -14.69 8.42 -5.20
C VAL A 169 -14.16 8.90 -3.85
N ALA A 170 -12.91 9.36 -3.78
CA ALA A 170 -12.29 9.79 -2.53
C ALA A 170 -13.02 10.96 -1.88
N THR A 171 -13.46 11.97 -2.67
CA THR A 171 -14.19 13.13 -2.14
C THR A 171 -15.65 12.81 -1.89
N ALA A 172 -16.34 12.23 -2.88
CA ALA A 172 -17.79 12.10 -2.86
C ALA A 172 -18.29 10.92 -2.00
N HIS A 173 -17.55 9.81 -1.98
CA HIS A 173 -17.98 8.60 -1.28
C HIS A 173 -17.27 8.37 0.05
N PHE A 174 -15.97 8.72 0.15
CA PHE A 174 -15.15 8.51 1.36
C PHE A 174 -14.98 9.77 2.21
N GLY A 175 -15.35 10.95 1.70
CA GLY A 175 -15.27 12.20 2.44
C GLY A 175 -13.83 12.66 2.73
N TRP A 176 -12.84 12.27 1.91
CA TRP A 176 -11.46 12.70 2.13
C TRP A 176 -11.34 14.22 1.99
N PRO A 177 -10.63 14.90 2.92
CA PRO A 177 -10.51 16.34 2.90
C PRO A 177 -9.77 16.86 1.65
N GLU A 178 -10.25 17.93 1.06
CA GLU A 178 -9.59 18.57 -0.11
C GLU A 178 -8.15 19.00 0.19
N LEU A 179 -7.88 19.40 1.44
CA LEU A 179 -6.55 19.78 1.91
C LEU A 179 -5.53 18.62 1.81
N VAL A 180 -5.99 17.37 1.87
CA VAL A 180 -5.17 16.17 1.68
C VAL A 180 -5.10 15.79 0.20
N ILE A 181 -6.21 15.89 -0.51
CA ILE A 181 -6.32 15.45 -1.91
C ILE A 181 -5.47 16.29 -2.87
N LYS A 182 -5.46 17.63 -2.70
CA LYS A 182 -4.70 18.55 -3.58
C LYS A 182 -3.19 18.24 -3.60
N PRO A 183 -2.47 18.20 -2.44
CA PRO A 183 -1.04 17.89 -2.45
C PRO A 183 -0.77 16.44 -2.91
N LEU A 184 -1.63 15.48 -2.55
CA LEU A 184 -1.51 14.10 -3.01
C LEU A 184 -1.63 14.00 -4.54
N GLY A 185 -2.59 14.70 -5.15
CA GLY A 185 -2.76 14.74 -6.60
C GLY A 185 -1.57 15.38 -7.32
N GLN A 186 -0.92 16.38 -6.72
CA GLN A 186 0.31 16.95 -7.26
C GLN A 186 1.49 15.96 -7.19
N ALA A 187 1.63 15.23 -6.07
CA ALA A 187 2.68 14.22 -5.90
C ALA A 187 2.51 13.08 -6.90
N VAL A 188 1.30 12.51 -7.01
CA VAL A 188 0.98 11.43 -7.97
C VAL A 188 1.27 11.87 -9.40
N ARG A 189 0.95 13.10 -9.78
CA ARG A 189 1.23 13.64 -11.11
C ARG A 189 2.72 13.77 -11.39
N ARG A 190 3.52 14.27 -10.42
CA ARG A 190 4.98 14.35 -10.55
C ARG A 190 5.61 12.97 -10.69
N ILE A 191 5.19 12.02 -9.83
CA ILE A 191 5.68 10.63 -9.88
C ILE A 191 5.26 9.97 -11.20
N GLY A 192 4.04 10.22 -11.69
CA GLY A 192 3.55 9.66 -12.95
C GLY A 192 4.34 10.11 -14.18
N TRP A 193 4.79 11.35 -14.24
CA TRP A 193 5.57 11.85 -15.40
C TRP A 193 7.07 11.57 -15.27
N VAL A 194 7.69 12.05 -14.20
CA VAL A 194 9.15 11.98 -14.04
C VAL A 194 9.55 10.65 -13.38
N GLY A 195 8.82 10.25 -12.34
CA GLY A 195 9.17 9.05 -11.59
C GLY A 195 9.04 7.77 -12.43
N LEU A 196 8.01 7.66 -13.27
CA LEU A 196 7.81 6.50 -14.13
C LEU A 196 8.95 6.35 -15.16
N THR A 197 9.38 7.45 -15.77
CA THR A 197 10.54 7.43 -16.69
C THR A 197 11.82 6.99 -15.97
N LEU A 198 12.04 7.48 -14.74
CA LEU A 198 13.19 7.09 -13.93
C LEU A 198 13.10 5.63 -13.46
N VAL A 199 11.91 5.12 -13.12
CA VAL A 199 11.70 3.70 -12.78
C VAL A 199 12.02 2.80 -13.98
N PHE A 200 11.52 3.13 -15.17
CA PHE A 200 11.85 2.40 -16.39
C PHE A 200 13.36 2.38 -16.63
N LEU A 201 13.99 3.56 -16.60
CA LEU A 201 15.41 3.69 -16.88
C LEU A 201 16.27 2.97 -15.82
N ALA A 202 15.93 3.10 -14.53
CA ALA A 202 16.63 2.41 -13.46
C ALA A 202 16.52 0.88 -13.60
N THR A 203 15.32 0.36 -13.89
CA THR A 203 15.10 -1.09 -14.06
C THR A 203 15.79 -1.62 -15.32
N PHE A 204 15.67 -0.91 -16.43
CA PHE A 204 16.35 -1.25 -17.68
C PHE A 204 17.88 -1.36 -17.47
N LEU A 205 18.49 -0.33 -16.91
CA LEU A 205 19.94 -0.32 -16.66
C LEU A 205 20.36 -1.35 -15.61
N LEU A 206 19.52 -1.62 -14.64
CA LEU A 206 19.79 -2.64 -13.62
C LEU A 206 19.87 -4.05 -14.22
N LEU A 207 19.04 -4.35 -15.22
CA LEU A 207 19.05 -5.62 -15.93
C LEU A 207 20.17 -5.68 -16.97
N GLU A 208 20.39 -4.59 -17.70
CA GLU A 208 21.45 -4.47 -18.69
C GLU A 208 22.86 -4.64 -18.07
N ARG A 209 23.05 -4.37 -16.77
CA ARG A 209 24.32 -4.60 -16.05
C ARG A 209 24.76 -6.06 -16.04
N TYR A 210 23.84 -7.02 -16.14
CA TYR A 210 24.18 -8.45 -16.23
C TYR A 210 24.84 -8.75 -17.56
N ILE A 211 24.49 -8.01 -18.61
CA ILE A 211 25.07 -8.11 -19.94
C ILE A 211 26.40 -7.31 -20.01
N HIS A 212 26.40 -6.12 -19.41
CA HIS A 212 27.49 -5.14 -19.47
C HIS A 212 27.82 -4.60 -18.08
N ARG A 213 28.81 -5.18 -17.40
CA ARG A 213 29.25 -4.76 -16.05
C ARG A 213 29.57 -3.27 -15.92
N GLU A 214 30.02 -2.63 -17.02
CA GLU A 214 30.35 -1.19 -17.05
C GLU A 214 29.15 -0.30 -16.78
N ILE A 215 27.90 -0.79 -17.02
CA ILE A 215 26.66 -0.07 -16.84
C ILE A 215 26.19 -0.06 -15.36
N SER A 216 26.79 -0.91 -14.51
CA SER A 216 26.40 -1.03 -13.12
C SER A 216 26.46 0.31 -12.35
N ALA A 217 27.50 1.13 -12.58
CA ALA A 217 27.61 2.44 -11.94
C ALA A 217 26.49 3.39 -12.40
N LEU A 218 26.15 3.40 -13.69
CA LEU A 218 25.06 4.22 -14.25
C LEU A 218 23.70 3.81 -13.68
N ALA A 219 23.43 2.51 -13.62
CA ALA A 219 22.18 2.00 -13.03
C ALA A 219 21.98 2.51 -11.58
N ARG A 220 23.04 2.48 -10.77
CA ARG A 220 23.02 2.95 -9.38
C ARG A 220 22.87 4.46 -9.25
N ILE A 221 23.48 5.23 -10.16
CA ILE A 221 23.31 6.68 -10.22
C ILE A 221 21.86 7.03 -10.59
N VAL A 222 21.29 6.38 -11.60
CA VAL A 222 19.88 6.62 -11.99
C VAL A 222 18.91 6.21 -10.87
N PHE A 223 19.18 5.10 -10.19
CA PHE A 223 18.41 4.71 -9.01
C PHE A 223 18.51 5.77 -7.89
N ALA A 224 19.72 6.28 -7.62
CA ALA A 224 19.91 7.34 -6.62
C ALA A 224 19.16 8.63 -7.01
N ILE A 225 19.17 9.01 -8.28
CA ILE A 225 18.40 10.15 -8.81
C ILE A 225 16.89 9.91 -8.60
N LEU A 226 16.39 8.70 -8.88
CA LEU A 226 15.00 8.32 -8.61
C LEU A 226 14.66 8.48 -7.12
N MET A 227 15.50 7.98 -6.24
CA MET A 227 15.29 8.06 -4.79
C MET A 227 15.33 9.51 -4.29
N LEU A 228 16.24 10.34 -4.77
CA LEU A 228 16.31 11.77 -4.44
C LEU A 228 15.09 12.53 -5.00
N PHE A 229 14.61 12.18 -6.18
CA PHE A 229 13.37 12.71 -6.74
C PHE A 229 12.15 12.36 -5.87
N ILE A 230 12.08 11.10 -5.36
CA ILE A 230 11.04 10.67 -4.44
C ILE A 230 11.16 11.44 -3.12
N ALA A 231 12.37 11.60 -2.56
CA ALA A 231 12.61 12.39 -1.34
C ALA A 231 12.12 13.84 -1.50
N GLY A 232 12.44 14.49 -2.61
CA GLY A 232 11.97 15.85 -2.92
C GLY A 232 10.46 15.93 -3.13
N THR A 233 9.83 14.88 -3.65
CA THR A 233 8.37 14.79 -3.78
C THR A 233 7.72 14.60 -2.41
N LEU A 234 8.27 13.74 -1.55
CA LEU A 234 7.81 13.54 -0.17
C LEU A 234 8.00 14.79 0.68
N TRP A 235 9.12 15.49 0.54
CA TRP A 235 9.34 16.78 1.21
C TRP A 235 8.19 17.77 0.95
N ARG A 236 7.77 17.89 -0.32
CA ARG A 236 6.67 18.77 -0.72
C ARG A 236 5.30 18.22 -0.32
N LEU A 237 5.11 16.90 -0.41
CA LEU A 237 3.87 16.23 -0.02
C LEU A 237 3.60 16.37 1.49
N LEU A 238 4.65 16.26 2.30
CA LEU A 238 4.58 16.33 3.76
C LEU A 238 4.87 17.75 4.30
N ASP A 239 4.72 18.77 3.45
CA ASP A 239 4.92 20.15 3.90
C ASP A 239 3.91 20.55 4.97
N THR A 240 4.39 21.25 6.00
CA THR A 240 3.58 21.65 7.17
C THR A 240 2.62 22.81 6.86
N LYS A 241 2.85 23.54 5.77
CA LYS A 241 2.05 24.72 5.39
C LYS A 241 1.05 24.39 4.29
N SER A 242 1.44 23.58 3.32
CA SER A 242 0.65 23.34 2.09
C SER A 242 0.48 21.85 1.74
N GLY A 243 1.10 20.94 2.51
CA GLY A 243 1.08 19.51 2.29
C GLY A 243 -0.04 18.78 3.04
N VAL A 244 0.04 17.45 3.02
CA VAL A 244 -0.89 16.57 3.73
C VAL A 244 -0.87 16.81 5.23
N VAL A 245 0.30 17.16 5.79
CA VAL A 245 0.46 17.46 7.22
C VAL A 245 -0.35 18.69 7.63
N ALA A 246 -0.41 19.73 6.79
CA ALA A 246 -1.27 20.88 7.04
C ALA A 246 -2.74 20.49 7.10
N GLY A 247 -3.19 19.60 6.19
CA GLY A 247 -4.54 19.05 6.21
C GLY A 247 -4.85 18.23 7.47
N LEU A 248 -3.89 17.42 7.91
CA LEU A 248 -4.03 16.61 9.13
C LEU A 248 -4.15 17.48 10.38
N ARG A 249 -3.32 18.52 10.52
CA ARG A 249 -3.41 19.50 11.62
C ARG A 249 -4.76 20.21 11.66
N ALA A 250 -5.28 20.58 10.47
CA ALA A 250 -6.55 21.30 10.38
C ALA A 250 -7.76 20.41 10.74
N THR A 251 -7.70 19.10 10.43
CA THR A 251 -8.81 18.16 10.66
C THR A 251 -8.75 17.45 12.00
N GLN A 252 -7.55 17.15 12.50
CA GLN A 252 -7.33 16.39 13.74
C GLN A 252 -6.12 16.92 14.52
N PRO A 253 -6.20 18.12 15.13
CA PRO A 253 -5.06 18.75 15.80
C PRO A 253 -4.58 17.97 17.03
N ASP A 254 -5.47 17.24 17.70
CA ASP A 254 -5.16 16.47 18.91
C ASP A 254 -4.63 15.05 18.64
N SER A 255 -4.57 14.61 17.39
CA SER A 255 -4.05 13.29 17.06
C SER A 255 -2.56 13.19 17.37
N LEU A 256 -2.13 12.02 17.89
CA LEU A 256 -0.71 11.74 18.15
C LEU A 256 0.15 11.89 16.87
N ILE A 257 -0.43 11.56 15.71
CA ILE A 257 0.24 11.70 14.41
C ILE A 257 0.54 13.17 14.11
N ALA A 258 -0.39 14.08 14.40
CA ALA A 258 -0.15 15.52 14.22
C ALA A 258 0.85 16.07 15.23
N LYS A 259 0.81 15.62 16.49
CA LYS A 259 1.73 16.07 17.55
C LYS A 259 3.17 15.60 17.36
N LEU A 260 3.36 14.39 16.81
CA LEU A 260 4.68 13.78 16.60
C LEU A 260 5.24 14.00 15.18
N GLU A 261 4.66 14.90 14.38
CA GLU A 261 5.08 15.13 12.99
C GLU A 261 6.56 15.53 12.86
N TRP A 262 7.12 16.24 13.84
CA TRP A 262 8.52 16.66 13.86
C TRP A 262 9.50 15.49 13.94
N ILE A 263 9.04 14.30 14.41
CA ILE A 263 9.82 13.06 14.44
C ILE A 263 9.61 12.27 13.15
N TRP A 264 8.36 11.86 12.84
CA TRP A 264 8.14 10.90 11.76
C TRP A 264 8.33 11.49 10.36
N ARG A 265 8.09 12.82 10.18
CA ARG A 265 8.26 13.49 8.90
C ARG A 265 9.69 13.42 8.36
N PRO A 266 10.75 13.85 9.12
CA PRO A 266 12.11 13.72 8.65
C PRO A 266 12.52 12.26 8.43
N PHE A 267 12.05 11.32 9.24
CA PHE A 267 12.29 9.89 9.03
C PHE A 267 11.79 9.42 7.69
N ILE A 268 10.55 9.70 7.34
CA ILE A 268 9.96 9.29 6.04
C ILE A 268 10.75 9.90 4.86
N ILE A 269 11.20 11.14 4.98
CA ILE A 269 11.99 11.80 3.92
C ILE A 269 13.41 11.24 3.85
N ALA A 270 13.99 10.85 4.99
CA ALA A 270 15.33 10.28 5.05
C ALA A 270 15.41 8.88 4.41
N ILE A 271 14.34 8.08 4.44
CA ILE A 271 14.33 6.72 3.89
C ILE A 271 14.84 6.68 2.43
N PRO A 272 14.26 7.39 1.44
CA PRO A 272 14.77 7.34 0.08
C PRO A 272 16.18 7.93 -0.06
N VAL A 273 16.59 8.86 0.79
CA VAL A 273 17.97 9.39 0.79
C VAL A 273 18.96 8.30 1.25
N VAL A 274 18.61 7.55 2.30
CA VAL A 274 19.40 6.40 2.77
C VAL A 274 19.50 5.32 1.70
N LEU A 275 18.39 5.01 1.01
CA LEU A 275 18.38 4.04 -0.09
C LEU A 275 19.26 4.48 -1.27
N ALA A 276 19.29 5.77 -1.60
CA ALA A 276 20.22 6.33 -2.57
C ALA A 276 21.66 6.12 -2.11
N GLY A 277 21.98 6.42 -0.86
CA GLY A 277 23.30 6.20 -0.27
C GLY A 277 23.74 4.74 -0.29
N LEU A 278 22.87 3.82 0.09
CA LEU A 278 23.12 2.36 0.04
C LEU A 278 23.44 1.90 -1.39
N SER A 279 22.66 2.34 -2.37
CA SER A 279 22.89 1.99 -3.77
C SER A 279 24.25 2.49 -4.26
N LEU A 280 24.61 3.74 -3.98
CA LEU A 280 25.89 4.33 -4.37
C LEU A 280 27.09 3.69 -3.64
N SER A 281 26.91 3.25 -2.39
CA SER A 281 27.92 2.53 -1.60
C SER A 281 28.18 1.11 -2.07
N GLY A 282 27.35 0.58 -3.00
CA GLY A 282 27.51 -0.75 -3.56
C GLY A 282 26.53 -1.80 -3.01
N TYR A 283 25.59 -1.45 -2.15
CA TYR A 283 24.54 -2.32 -1.63
C TYR A 283 23.26 -2.24 -2.51
N ALA A 284 23.45 -2.39 -3.82
CA ALA A 284 22.35 -2.19 -4.78
C ALA A 284 21.21 -3.20 -4.61
N TYR A 285 21.52 -4.45 -4.24
CA TYR A 285 20.50 -5.47 -3.96
C TYR A 285 19.63 -5.09 -2.74
N ALA A 286 20.27 -4.73 -1.63
CA ALA A 286 19.56 -4.30 -0.43
C ALA A 286 18.68 -3.06 -0.69
N ALA A 287 19.24 -2.05 -1.38
CA ALA A 287 18.48 -0.86 -1.75
C ALA A 287 17.26 -1.18 -2.62
N GLY A 288 17.40 -2.10 -3.58
CA GLY A 288 16.31 -2.57 -4.43
C GLY A 288 15.23 -3.29 -3.63
N GLN A 289 15.60 -4.29 -2.82
CA GLN A 289 14.67 -5.08 -2.01
C GLN A 289 13.89 -4.22 -1.01
N LEU A 290 14.59 -3.34 -0.29
CA LEU A 290 13.94 -2.40 0.64
C LEU A 290 13.00 -1.43 -0.10
N THR A 291 13.35 -0.98 -1.31
CA THR A 291 12.47 -0.14 -2.14
C THR A 291 11.20 -0.88 -2.53
N VAL A 292 11.27 -2.15 -2.90
CA VAL A 292 10.10 -2.97 -3.22
C VAL A 292 9.21 -3.14 -1.99
N SER A 293 9.77 -3.47 -0.82
CA SER A 293 9.00 -3.62 0.43
C SER A 293 8.33 -2.32 0.86
N LEU A 294 9.02 -1.17 0.73
CA LEU A 294 8.44 0.15 1.00
C LEU A 294 7.32 0.50 0.00
N TYR A 295 7.52 0.21 -1.27
CA TYR A 295 6.50 0.41 -2.31
C TYR A 295 5.25 -0.41 -2.00
N GLN A 296 5.40 -1.69 -1.68
CA GLN A 296 4.29 -2.56 -1.29
C GLN A 296 3.60 -2.07 -0.01
N THR A 297 4.36 -1.56 0.96
CA THR A 297 3.82 -0.97 2.20
C THR A 297 2.95 0.25 1.90
N ILE A 298 3.40 1.16 1.03
CA ILE A 298 2.61 2.34 0.64
C ILE A 298 1.27 1.90 0.02
N TRP A 299 1.30 0.90 -0.87
CA TRP A 299 0.07 0.41 -1.52
C TRP A 299 -0.82 -0.39 -0.57
N LEU A 300 -0.25 -1.10 0.40
CA LEU A 300 -1.02 -1.72 1.47
C LEU A 300 -1.79 -0.65 2.28
N VAL A 301 -1.13 0.45 2.66
CA VAL A 301 -1.78 1.57 3.37
C VAL A 301 -2.88 2.20 2.52
N VAL A 302 -2.63 2.46 1.23
CA VAL A 302 -3.65 3.01 0.32
C VAL A 302 -4.83 2.06 0.15
N ALA A 303 -4.57 0.77 -0.09
CA ALA A 303 -5.62 -0.25 -0.22
C ALA A 303 -6.46 -0.35 1.06
N THR A 304 -5.80 -0.34 2.21
CA THR A 304 -6.47 -0.39 3.52
C THR A 304 -7.33 0.86 3.75
N ALA A 305 -6.85 2.05 3.37
CA ALA A 305 -7.63 3.29 3.46
C ALA A 305 -8.87 3.26 2.53
N VAL A 306 -8.76 2.67 1.34
CA VAL A 306 -9.91 2.48 0.43
C VAL A 306 -10.90 1.49 1.01
N LEU A 307 -10.43 0.35 1.55
CA LEU A 307 -11.28 -0.65 2.21
C LEU A 307 -12.01 -0.04 3.41
N GLN A 308 -11.30 0.74 4.23
CA GLN A 308 -11.90 1.48 5.35
C GLN A 308 -12.99 2.44 4.84
N GLY A 309 -12.75 3.23 3.80
CA GLY A 309 -13.74 4.12 3.22
C GLY A 309 -14.99 3.39 2.71
N ILE A 310 -14.83 2.20 2.11
CA ILE A 310 -15.95 1.34 1.70
C ILE A 310 -16.73 0.84 2.92
N ALA A 311 -16.04 0.39 3.96
CA ALA A 311 -16.65 -0.12 5.18
C ALA A 311 -17.42 0.99 5.95
N GLU A 312 -16.84 2.17 6.08
CA GLU A 312 -17.50 3.34 6.68
C GLU A 312 -18.75 3.76 5.88
N ARG A 313 -18.65 3.72 4.55
CA ARG A 313 -19.80 3.99 3.69
C ARG A 313 -20.91 2.94 3.85
N TRP A 314 -20.54 1.66 3.94
CA TRP A 314 -21.50 0.58 4.22
C TRP A 314 -22.20 0.77 5.55
N LEU A 315 -21.48 1.14 6.60
CA LEU A 315 -22.02 1.42 7.91
C LEU A 315 -23.01 2.60 7.85
N LEU A 316 -22.65 3.69 7.20
CA LEU A 316 -23.48 4.88 7.03
C LEU A 316 -24.79 4.56 6.29
N VAL A 317 -24.72 3.76 5.23
CA VAL A 317 -25.90 3.28 4.48
C VAL A 317 -26.79 2.39 5.38
N SER A 318 -26.19 1.49 6.15
CA SER A 318 -26.90 0.58 7.04
C SER A 318 -27.65 1.36 8.15
N LYS A 319 -27.00 2.35 8.75
CA LYS A 319 -27.62 3.26 9.74
C LYS A 319 -28.82 4.00 9.17
N ARG A 320 -28.66 4.61 7.99
CA ARG A 320 -29.78 5.33 7.34
C ARG A 320 -30.97 4.43 7.04
N ARG A 321 -30.73 3.17 6.66
CA ARG A 321 -31.80 2.19 6.43
C ARG A 321 -32.55 1.84 7.73
N ILE A 322 -31.80 1.61 8.82
CA ILE A 322 -32.41 1.29 10.14
C ILE A 322 -33.21 2.48 10.63
N ALA A 323 -32.65 3.70 10.60
CA ALA A 323 -33.35 4.91 11.03
C ALA A 323 -34.65 5.15 10.25
N LEU A 324 -34.66 4.89 8.93
CA LEU A 324 -35.90 5.01 8.15
C LEU A 324 -36.94 3.94 8.45
N ARG A 325 -36.51 2.71 8.73
CA ARG A 325 -37.46 1.66 9.16
C ARG A 325 -38.12 2.06 10.48
N GLN A 326 -37.34 2.52 11.45
CA GLN A 326 -37.83 2.98 12.72
C GLN A 326 -38.77 4.18 12.60
N LEU A 327 -38.44 5.17 11.74
CA LEU A 327 -39.34 6.30 11.47
C LEU A 327 -40.68 5.83 10.88
N LYS A 328 -40.66 4.88 9.93
CA LYS A 328 -41.89 4.30 9.36
C LYS A 328 -42.70 3.54 10.39
N GLU A 329 -42.04 2.77 11.26
CA GLU A 329 -42.69 2.06 12.35
C GLU A 329 -43.32 3.03 13.36
N GLN A 330 -42.61 4.11 13.73
CA GLN A 330 -43.11 5.16 14.62
C GLN A 330 -44.33 5.89 14.03
N VAL A 331 -44.28 6.24 12.73
CA VAL A 331 -45.40 6.86 12.02
C VAL A 331 -46.61 5.92 12.02
N ALA A 332 -46.40 4.64 11.69
CA ALA A 332 -47.49 3.65 11.69
C ALA A 332 -48.10 3.44 13.09
N ILE A 333 -47.27 3.39 14.15
CA ILE A 333 -47.72 3.29 15.53
C ILE A 333 -48.47 4.56 15.93
N LYS A 334 -47.99 5.74 15.52
CA LYS A 334 -48.66 7.02 15.82
C LYS A 334 -50.02 7.13 15.13
N GLU A 335 -50.11 6.75 13.85
CA GLU A 335 -51.37 6.67 13.12
C GLU A 335 -52.37 5.69 13.77
N GLN A 336 -51.90 4.55 14.28
CA GLN A 336 -52.73 3.58 15.02
C GLN A 336 -53.12 4.10 16.42
N ALA A 337 -52.21 4.80 17.12
CA ALA A 337 -52.48 5.39 18.42
C ALA A 337 -53.49 6.56 18.33
N GLU A 338 -53.36 7.42 17.31
CA GLU A 338 -54.37 8.48 17.03
C GLU A 338 -55.73 7.90 16.68
N ALA A 339 -55.77 6.77 15.97
CA ALA A 339 -57.00 6.05 15.67
C ALA A 339 -57.64 5.36 16.89
N SER A 340 -56.83 5.02 17.93
CA SER A 340 -57.27 4.32 19.16
C SER A 340 -57.39 5.20 20.41
N GLY A 341 -57.04 6.49 20.34
CA GLY A 341 -57.16 7.44 21.45
C GLY A 341 -56.20 7.23 22.63
N ALA A 342 -55.13 6.46 22.44
CA ALA A 342 -54.14 6.15 23.48
C ALA A 342 -52.92 7.08 23.40
N ALA A 343 -52.50 7.67 24.53
CA ALA A 343 -51.35 8.56 24.63
C ALA A 343 -50.01 7.82 24.47
N ALA A 344 -49.10 8.42 23.70
CA ALA A 344 -47.81 7.85 23.33
C ALA A 344 -46.70 8.24 24.34
N ASP A 345 -46.31 7.31 25.21
CA ASP A 345 -45.20 7.49 26.19
C ASP A 345 -43.97 6.59 25.97
N LEU A 346 -43.68 6.18 24.71
CA LEU A 346 -42.66 5.16 24.42
C LEU A 346 -41.42 5.66 23.59
N LEU A 347 -41.19 6.98 23.51
CA LEU A 347 -40.25 7.53 22.51
C LEU A 347 -38.78 7.59 22.94
N ASP A 348 -38.45 7.45 24.23
CA ASP A 348 -37.07 7.78 24.70
C ASP A 348 -36.08 6.61 24.79
N VAL A 349 -36.54 5.36 24.79
CA VAL A 349 -35.67 4.20 25.03
C VAL A 349 -34.87 3.76 23.79
N ASN A 350 -35.30 4.13 22.59
CA ASN A 350 -34.71 3.63 21.35
C ASN A 350 -33.48 4.44 20.86
N GLN A 351 -33.32 5.69 21.25
CA GLN A 351 -32.17 6.52 20.82
C GLN A 351 -30.86 6.10 21.48
N MET A 352 -30.87 5.67 22.73
CA MET A 352 -29.68 5.19 23.45
C MET A 352 -29.13 3.88 22.90
N LYS A 353 -29.95 2.97 22.40
CA LYS A 353 -29.49 1.69 21.80
C LYS A 353 -28.80 1.88 20.47
N LEU A 354 -29.18 2.86 19.67
CA LEU A 354 -28.56 3.13 18.37
C LEU A 354 -27.14 3.70 18.48
N SER A 355 -26.90 4.59 19.46
CA SER A 355 -25.58 5.19 19.66
C SER A 355 -24.54 4.17 20.16
N ALA A 356 -24.95 3.23 21.01
CA ALA A 356 -24.07 2.18 21.52
C ALA A 356 -23.65 1.17 20.42
N ILE A 357 -24.60 0.77 19.55
CA ILE A 357 -24.30 -0.12 18.39
C ILE A 357 -23.35 0.56 17.42
N ASP A 358 -23.44 1.87 17.30
CA ASP A 358 -22.61 2.67 16.41
C ASP A 358 -21.13 2.66 16.80
N GLU A 359 -20.85 2.93 18.05
CA GLU A 359 -19.49 2.97 18.57
C GLU A 359 -18.82 1.59 18.49
N GLN A 360 -19.54 0.51 18.79
CA GLN A 360 -19.06 -0.86 18.68
C GLN A 360 -18.69 -1.22 17.22
N THR A 361 -19.54 -0.85 16.25
CA THR A 361 -19.29 -1.19 14.84
C THR A 361 -18.11 -0.41 14.28
N HIS A 362 -17.93 0.86 14.65
CA HIS A 362 -16.73 1.62 14.26
C HIS A 362 -15.46 1.02 14.87
N ARG A 363 -15.49 0.57 16.12
CA ARG A 363 -14.36 -0.12 16.74
C ARG A 363 -14.01 -1.42 16.01
N LEU A 364 -15.01 -2.19 15.57
CA LEU A 364 -14.83 -3.40 14.78
C LEU A 364 -14.18 -3.14 13.44
N ILE A 365 -14.64 -2.14 12.68
CA ILE A 365 -14.05 -1.76 11.40
C ILE A 365 -12.59 -1.37 11.61
N ASN A 366 -12.30 -0.51 12.59
CA ASN A 366 -10.94 -0.08 12.87
C ASN A 366 -10.02 -1.23 13.30
N ALA A 367 -10.52 -2.15 14.13
CA ALA A 367 -9.76 -3.35 14.51
C ALA A 367 -9.48 -4.25 13.31
N SER A 368 -10.47 -4.50 12.44
CA SER A 368 -10.28 -5.29 11.22
C SER A 368 -9.27 -4.64 10.27
N VAL A 369 -9.33 -3.33 10.10
CA VAL A 369 -8.38 -2.54 9.31
C VAL A 369 -6.96 -2.68 9.87
N LEU A 370 -6.78 -2.58 11.19
CA LEU A 370 -5.48 -2.76 11.84
C LEU A 370 -4.93 -4.17 11.67
N ILE A 371 -5.78 -5.20 11.79
CA ILE A 371 -5.37 -6.61 11.58
C ILE A 371 -4.88 -6.82 10.14
N VAL A 372 -5.64 -6.33 9.15
CA VAL A 372 -5.26 -6.44 7.73
C VAL A 372 -3.94 -5.70 7.45
N LEU A 373 -3.83 -4.46 7.95
CA LEU A 373 -2.61 -3.65 7.78
C LEU A 373 -1.41 -4.36 8.39
N PHE A 374 -1.56 -4.88 9.59
CA PHE A 374 -0.48 -5.49 10.33
C PHE A 374 -0.04 -6.83 9.72
N SER A 375 -1.00 -7.71 9.41
CA SER A 375 -0.71 -8.99 8.75
C SER A 375 -0.05 -8.77 7.39
N GLY A 376 -0.51 -7.77 6.63
CA GLY A 376 0.09 -7.37 5.37
C GLY A 376 1.52 -6.83 5.53
N LEU A 377 1.78 -6.03 6.57
CA LEU A 377 3.13 -5.55 6.91
C LEU A 377 4.07 -6.71 7.23
N LEU A 378 3.67 -7.63 8.10
CA LEU A 378 4.46 -8.82 8.43
C LEU A 378 4.80 -9.63 7.17
N TRP A 379 3.83 -9.85 6.30
CA TRP A 379 4.06 -10.58 5.05
C TRP A 379 5.03 -9.85 4.12
N ILE A 380 4.89 -8.54 3.92
CA ILE A 380 5.77 -7.73 3.06
C ILE A 380 7.20 -7.70 3.58
N TRP A 381 7.38 -7.62 4.91
CA TRP A 381 8.71 -7.50 5.52
C TRP A 381 9.32 -8.84 5.91
N SER A 382 8.58 -9.96 5.83
CA SER A 382 9.08 -11.30 6.16
C SER A 382 10.38 -11.66 5.43
N PRO A 383 10.63 -11.30 4.14
CA PRO A 383 11.91 -11.61 3.49
C PRO A 383 13.08 -10.75 3.98
N VAL A 384 12.80 -9.65 4.68
CA VAL A 384 13.82 -8.73 5.21
C VAL A 384 14.18 -9.08 6.65
N LEU A 385 13.27 -9.72 7.40
CA LEU A 385 13.48 -10.07 8.81
C LEU A 385 14.72 -10.92 9.06
N PRO A 386 15.02 -11.98 8.27
CA PRO A 386 16.22 -12.80 8.49
C PRO A 386 17.51 -11.98 8.37
N ALA A 387 17.52 -10.97 7.49
CA ALA A 387 18.68 -10.11 7.32
C ALA A 387 18.94 -9.15 8.49
N LEU A 388 17.98 -9.01 9.41
CA LEU A 388 18.18 -8.25 10.66
C LEU A 388 18.88 -9.05 11.75
N SER A 389 19.17 -10.34 11.50
CA SER A 389 19.89 -11.22 12.46
C SER A 389 21.28 -10.69 12.85
N PHE A 390 21.93 -9.84 12.02
CA PHE A 390 23.18 -9.18 12.45
C PHE A 390 22.98 -8.31 13.70
N LEU A 391 21.77 -7.83 13.97
CA LEU A 391 21.44 -7.06 15.17
C LEU A 391 21.48 -7.94 16.45
N GLU A 392 21.47 -9.26 16.30
CA GLU A 392 21.70 -10.20 17.40
C GLU A 392 23.12 -10.14 17.92
N SER A 393 24.07 -9.75 17.07
CA SER A 393 25.47 -9.54 17.49
C SER A 393 25.66 -8.25 18.31
N ILE A 394 24.69 -7.32 18.28
CA ILE A 394 24.69 -6.10 19.08
C ILE A 394 24.01 -6.40 20.41
N VAL A 395 24.82 -6.81 21.37
CA VAL A 395 24.35 -7.15 22.74
C VAL A 395 24.16 -5.84 23.51
N LEU A 396 22.94 -5.59 23.97
CA LEU A 396 22.59 -4.45 24.80
C LEU A 396 22.72 -4.76 26.30
N TRP A 397 22.36 -5.99 26.67
CA TRP A 397 22.37 -6.46 28.05
C TRP A 397 22.72 -7.95 28.11
N GLN A 398 23.55 -8.32 29.07
CA GLN A 398 23.89 -9.71 29.39
C GLN A 398 23.54 -10.00 30.85
N GLU A 399 22.83 -11.09 31.07
CA GLU A 399 22.56 -11.58 32.40
C GLU A 399 23.54 -12.70 32.71
N LEU A 400 24.34 -12.49 33.78
CA LEU A 400 25.31 -13.45 34.25
C LEU A 400 24.70 -14.27 35.40
N THR A 401 24.79 -15.57 35.32
CA THR A 401 24.49 -16.47 36.44
C THR A 401 25.53 -16.28 37.57
N PRO A 402 25.20 -16.64 38.81
CA PRO A 402 26.16 -16.58 39.92
C PRO A 402 27.47 -17.34 39.66
N ASP A 403 27.44 -18.35 38.76
CA ASP A 403 28.61 -19.14 38.36
C ASP A 403 29.44 -18.47 37.23
N GLY A 404 29.14 -17.24 36.87
CA GLY A 404 29.87 -16.48 35.83
C GLY A 404 29.56 -16.90 34.40
N THR A 405 28.57 -17.79 34.16
CA THR A 405 28.12 -18.16 32.83
C THR A 405 27.02 -17.22 32.34
N ILE A 406 27.00 -16.92 31.03
CA ILE A 406 25.96 -16.08 30.42
C ILE A 406 24.66 -16.86 30.36
N SER A 407 23.64 -16.42 31.10
CA SER A 407 22.32 -17.08 31.12
C SER A 407 21.40 -16.59 30.02
N SER A 408 21.41 -15.30 29.74
CA SER A 408 20.63 -14.69 28.66
C SER A 408 21.31 -13.45 28.10
N THR A 409 21.13 -13.25 26.81
CA THR A 409 21.62 -12.04 26.11
C THR A 409 20.44 -11.32 25.48
N VAL A 410 20.25 -10.05 25.84
CA VAL A 410 19.28 -9.17 25.18
C VAL A 410 20.01 -8.40 24.09
N SER A 411 19.73 -8.72 22.85
CA SER A 411 20.29 -8.06 21.68
C SER A 411 19.38 -6.93 21.18
N LEU A 412 19.93 -6.08 20.31
CA LEU A 412 19.15 -5.03 19.64
C LEU A 412 18.01 -5.64 18.78
N SER A 413 18.21 -6.82 18.23
CA SER A 413 17.19 -7.61 17.52
C SER A 413 15.99 -7.89 18.43
N ASN A 414 16.22 -8.37 19.65
CA ASN A 414 15.15 -8.65 20.62
C ASN A 414 14.30 -7.43 20.93
N VAL A 415 14.91 -6.26 21.10
CA VAL A 415 14.20 -5.00 21.34
C VAL A 415 13.39 -4.56 20.12
N LEU A 416 13.95 -4.71 18.92
CA LEU A 416 13.26 -4.39 17.65
C LEU A 416 12.05 -5.29 17.40
N VAL A 417 12.10 -6.55 17.81
CA VAL A 417 10.96 -7.49 17.72
C VAL A 417 9.96 -7.25 18.86
N ALA A 418 10.45 -6.95 20.06
CA ALA A 418 9.61 -6.71 21.23
C ALA A 418 8.72 -5.47 21.08
N LEU A 419 9.24 -4.36 20.50
CA LEU A 419 8.49 -3.12 20.31
C LEU A 419 7.22 -3.31 19.44
N PRO A 420 7.29 -3.86 18.21
CA PRO A 420 6.09 -4.17 17.43
C PRO A 420 5.17 -5.17 18.13
N THR A 421 5.73 -6.22 18.75
CA THR A 421 4.95 -7.22 19.48
C THR A 421 4.16 -6.57 20.61
N LEU A 422 4.79 -5.70 21.39
CA LEU A 422 4.13 -4.95 22.46
C LEU A 422 3.02 -4.03 21.92
N LEU A 423 3.27 -3.36 20.79
CA LEU A 423 2.29 -2.49 20.15
C LEU A 423 1.10 -3.29 19.65
N ILE A 424 1.32 -4.48 19.08
CA ILE A 424 0.28 -5.40 18.63
C ILE A 424 -0.54 -5.88 19.82
N THR A 425 0.15 -6.37 20.86
CA THR A 425 -0.50 -6.84 22.09
C THR A 425 -1.37 -5.74 22.67
N PHE A 426 -0.86 -4.52 22.75
CA PHE A 426 -1.61 -3.36 23.22
C PHE A 426 -2.86 -3.09 22.37
N VAL A 427 -2.74 -3.11 21.03
CA VAL A 427 -3.86 -2.92 20.11
C VAL A 427 -4.86 -4.07 20.23
N LEU A 428 -4.41 -5.32 20.29
CA LEU A 428 -5.26 -6.49 20.46
C LEU A 428 -6.01 -6.43 21.79
N VAL A 429 -5.34 -6.26 22.90
CA VAL A 429 -5.95 -6.17 24.24
C VAL A 429 -7.01 -5.08 24.29
N ARG A 430 -6.73 -3.92 23.70
CA ARG A 430 -7.67 -2.80 23.69
C ARG A 430 -8.89 -3.03 22.80
N ASN A 431 -8.77 -3.78 21.71
CA ASN A 431 -9.85 -3.98 20.72
C ASN A 431 -10.54 -5.34 20.85
N THR A 432 -9.92 -6.34 21.48
CA THR A 432 -10.48 -7.69 21.67
C THR A 432 -11.83 -7.72 22.39
N PRO A 433 -12.07 -6.93 23.47
CA PRO A 433 -13.37 -6.93 24.13
C PRO A 433 -14.52 -6.59 23.19
N GLY A 434 -14.33 -5.59 22.31
CA GLY A 434 -15.35 -5.22 21.30
C GLY A 434 -15.59 -6.28 20.23
N LEU A 435 -14.51 -6.97 19.78
CA LEU A 435 -14.62 -8.07 18.81
C LEU A 435 -15.38 -9.27 19.40
N LEU A 436 -15.05 -9.65 20.63
CA LEU A 436 -15.69 -10.75 21.33
C LEU A 436 -17.16 -10.49 21.64
N GLU A 437 -17.47 -9.29 22.09
CA GLU A 437 -18.84 -8.90 22.36
C GLU A 437 -19.69 -9.00 21.10
N ALA A 438 -19.18 -8.51 19.95
CA ALA A 438 -19.93 -8.52 18.71
C ALA A 438 -20.03 -9.90 18.03
N LEU A 439 -18.99 -10.74 18.09
CA LEU A 439 -18.96 -12.00 17.37
C LEU A 439 -19.51 -13.18 18.17
N ILE A 440 -19.28 -13.21 19.49
CA ILE A 440 -19.55 -14.37 20.33
C ILE A 440 -20.56 -14.04 21.42
N LEU A 441 -20.33 -12.98 22.21
CA LEU A 441 -21.10 -12.70 23.40
C LEU A 441 -22.56 -12.26 23.13
N GLN A 442 -22.81 -11.61 21.97
CA GLN A 442 -24.20 -11.28 21.58
C GLN A 442 -25.02 -12.49 21.15
N ARG A 443 -24.36 -13.60 20.78
CA ARG A 443 -25.05 -14.86 20.38
C ARG A 443 -25.25 -15.83 21.54
N LEU A 444 -24.58 -15.61 22.66
CA LEU A 444 -24.69 -16.46 23.84
C LEU A 444 -25.66 -15.80 24.86
N PRO A 445 -26.57 -16.56 25.45
CA PRO A 445 -27.46 -16.08 26.49
C PRO A 445 -26.69 -15.95 27.82
N LEU A 446 -25.72 -15.04 27.87
CA LEU A 446 -24.86 -14.80 29.03
C LEU A 446 -25.38 -13.57 29.80
N ASP A 447 -25.34 -13.67 31.13
CA ASP A 447 -25.55 -12.58 32.04
C ASP A 447 -24.44 -11.51 31.95
N ASN A 448 -24.74 -10.26 32.32
CA ASN A 448 -23.79 -9.13 32.25
C ASN A 448 -22.51 -9.38 33.07
N ALA A 449 -22.61 -10.08 34.20
CA ALA A 449 -21.49 -10.46 35.03
C ALA A 449 -20.58 -11.48 34.32
N ALA A 450 -21.17 -12.49 33.67
CA ALA A 450 -20.42 -13.49 32.89
C ALA A 450 -19.72 -12.88 31.66
N ARG A 451 -20.37 -11.91 31.00
CA ARG A 451 -19.77 -11.16 29.88
C ARG A 451 -18.56 -10.36 30.32
N TYR A 452 -18.65 -9.68 31.45
CA TYR A 452 -17.52 -8.91 32.00
C TYR A 452 -16.36 -9.83 32.40
N ALA A 453 -16.65 -10.94 33.10
CA ALA A 453 -15.64 -11.92 33.49
C ALA A 453 -14.91 -12.52 32.27
N LEU A 454 -15.66 -12.89 31.22
CA LEU A 454 -15.10 -13.45 29.99
C LEU A 454 -14.21 -12.44 29.24
N ASN A 455 -14.66 -11.20 29.12
CA ASN A 455 -13.88 -10.12 28.52
C ASN A 455 -12.56 -9.85 29.26
N THR A 456 -12.62 -9.88 30.57
CA THR A 456 -11.43 -9.67 31.43
C THR A 456 -10.45 -10.84 31.28
N LEU A 457 -10.95 -12.08 31.33
CA LEU A 457 -10.15 -13.29 31.22
C LEU A 457 -9.43 -13.38 29.85
N ILE A 458 -10.12 -13.04 28.77
CA ILE A 458 -9.56 -13.03 27.43
C ILE A 458 -8.56 -11.88 27.26
N SER A 459 -8.82 -10.72 27.86
CA SER A 459 -7.84 -9.61 27.86
C SER A 459 -6.54 -10.02 28.57
N TYR A 460 -6.61 -10.82 29.63
CA TYR A 460 -5.43 -11.38 30.29
C TYR A 460 -4.70 -12.40 29.41
N VAL A 461 -5.43 -13.31 28.74
CA VAL A 461 -4.81 -14.29 27.81
C VAL A 461 -4.05 -13.64 26.68
N PHE A 462 -4.49 -12.47 26.21
CA PHE A 462 -3.75 -11.71 25.18
C PHE A 462 -2.62 -10.83 25.74
N ALA A 463 -2.63 -10.54 27.03
CA ALA A 463 -1.59 -9.73 27.69
C ALA A 463 -0.38 -10.58 28.12
N PHE A 464 -0.58 -11.87 28.34
CA PHE A 464 0.45 -12.88 28.70
C PHE A 464 0.77 -13.78 27.50
#